data_6b16edb0b1324cc466f4659cae2f568f
#
_entry.id   6b16edb0b1324cc466f4659cae2f568f
#
_cell.length_a   1.000
_cell.length_b   1.000
_cell.length_c   1.000
_cell.angle_alpha   90.00
_cell.angle_beta   90.00
_cell.angle_gamma   90.00
#
_symmetry.space_group_name_H-M   'P 1'
#
loop_
_entity.id
_entity.type
_entity.pdbx_description
1 polymer ?
#
loop_
_entity_poly.entity_id
_entity_poly.type
_entity_poly.pdbx_seq_one_letter_code
_entity_poly.pdbx_strand_id
1 'polypeptide(L)'
;NMGVHAEEFLHDSSFESRDKVFMMFFKRLREIDVPEMMASILYETVTGKGEEEGSKKPWGFYRDMTRQLWDEARHAMMGEVGFARSGVNWPATVRVNSTWSKGLNQQLTPRERHAVLWFIEQGLMSKTGKRFEWELGTDSGDVFSELIQDFDWADEVLHARIGREWYVKDFETTEAAAEYGNACWNKVVSEWEKWKEEGLTEHHNWWPDLYREVCKN
;
A
#
# COMPACT_ATOMS: atom_id res chain seq x y z
N ASN A 1 7.97 -7.55 10.08
CA ASN A 1 6.93 -6.77 9.40
C ASN A 1 7.20 -5.28 9.60
N MET A 2 7.76 -4.64 8.59
CA MET A 2 8.11 -3.20 8.66
C MET A 2 6.88 -2.31 8.90
N GLY A 3 5.70 -2.75 8.48
CA GLY A 3 4.44 -2.05 8.75
C GLY A 3 4.16 -1.90 10.25
N VAL A 4 4.39 -2.93 11.04
CA VAL A 4 4.16 -2.87 12.51
C VAL A 4 5.05 -1.81 13.14
N HIS A 5 6.34 -1.80 12.84
CA HIS A 5 7.28 -0.82 13.40
C HIS A 5 6.98 0.61 12.94
N ALA A 6 6.52 0.78 11.69
CA ALA A 6 6.10 2.08 11.20
C ALA A 6 4.87 2.59 11.97
N GLU A 7 3.86 1.75 12.17
CA GLU A 7 2.66 2.11 12.91
C GLU A 7 2.97 2.39 14.38
N GLU A 8 3.79 1.56 15.03
CA GLU A 8 4.24 1.81 16.41
C GLU A 8 4.90 3.19 16.55
N PHE A 9 5.80 3.54 15.64
CA PHE A 9 6.45 4.85 15.64
C PHE A 9 5.48 6.00 15.38
N LEU A 10 4.60 5.86 14.39
CA LEU A 10 3.63 6.90 14.04
C LEU A 10 2.66 7.21 15.19
N HIS A 11 2.29 6.20 15.98
CA HIS A 11 1.39 6.34 17.13
C HIS A 11 2.11 6.64 18.46
N ASP A 12 3.44 6.65 18.50
CA ASP A 12 4.21 6.97 19.70
C ASP A 12 4.14 8.47 19.99
N SER A 13 3.46 8.84 21.08
CA SER A 13 3.28 10.23 21.51
C SER A 13 4.54 10.90 22.07
N SER A 14 5.63 10.17 22.23
CA SER A 14 6.93 10.75 22.64
C SER A 14 7.65 11.48 21.51
N PHE A 15 7.19 11.33 20.26
CA PHE A 15 7.70 12.02 19.08
C PHE A 15 6.72 13.08 18.59
N GLU A 16 7.23 14.24 18.20
CA GLU A 16 6.42 15.29 17.56
C GLU A 16 6.05 14.91 16.12
N SER A 17 4.96 15.49 15.59
CA SER A 17 4.49 15.22 14.21
C SER A 17 5.56 15.48 13.17
N ARG A 18 6.38 16.53 13.31
CA ARG A 18 7.49 16.83 12.40
C ARG A 18 8.56 15.75 12.37
N ASP A 19 8.79 15.05 13.47
CA ASP A 19 9.78 13.98 13.58
C ASP A 19 9.32 12.71 12.84
N LYS A 20 8.01 12.60 12.58
CA LYS A 20 7.36 11.46 11.94
C LYS A 20 7.22 11.59 10.42
N VAL A 21 7.53 12.75 9.84
CA VAL A 21 7.34 13.05 8.41
C VAL A 21 8.05 12.04 7.51
N PHE A 22 9.28 11.66 7.83
CA PHE A 22 10.01 10.67 7.03
C PHE A 22 9.32 9.30 6.98
N MET A 23 8.56 8.94 8.02
CA MET A 23 7.78 7.70 8.03
C MET A 23 6.55 7.81 7.12
N MET A 24 5.99 9.01 6.96
CA MET A 24 4.94 9.27 5.97
C MET A 24 5.49 9.07 4.55
N PHE A 25 6.71 9.58 4.28
CA PHE A 25 7.38 9.31 3.00
C PHE A 25 7.63 7.83 2.75
N PHE A 26 7.97 7.08 3.80
CA PHE A 26 8.13 5.64 3.70
C PHE A 26 6.80 4.93 3.40
N LYS A 27 5.71 5.34 4.02
CA LYS A 27 4.39 4.74 3.74
C LYS A 27 3.99 4.92 2.28
N ARG A 28 4.26 6.11 1.72
CA ARG A 28 4.05 6.35 0.27
C ARG A 28 5.01 5.53 -0.59
N LEU A 29 6.29 5.53 -0.27
CA LEU A 29 7.29 4.74 -1.01
C LEU A 29 6.95 3.24 -1.06
N ARG A 30 6.38 2.71 0.02
CA ARG A 30 5.98 1.29 0.08
C ARG A 30 4.93 0.90 -0.94
N GLU A 31 4.19 1.83 -1.47
CA GLU A 31 3.20 1.59 -2.52
C GLU A 31 3.83 1.31 -3.90
N ILE A 32 5.18 1.26 -3.97
CA ILE A 32 5.93 0.92 -5.19
C ILE A 32 5.61 -0.48 -5.74
N ASP A 33 5.17 -1.41 -4.91
CA ASP A 33 4.81 -2.77 -5.31
C ASP A 33 3.34 -2.91 -5.75
N VAL A 34 2.49 -1.95 -5.45
CA VAL A 34 1.06 -1.97 -5.83
C VAL A 34 0.88 -1.86 -7.35
N PRO A 35 1.57 -0.96 -8.10
CA PRO A 35 1.51 -0.91 -9.55
C PRO A 35 1.89 -2.25 -10.24
N GLU A 36 2.87 -2.98 -9.69
CA GLU A 36 3.26 -4.29 -10.20
C GLU A 36 2.13 -5.31 -10.03
N MET A 37 1.51 -5.37 -8.86
CA MET A 37 0.36 -6.22 -8.59
C MET A 37 -0.81 -5.87 -9.53
N MET A 38 -1.11 -4.59 -9.71
CA MET A 38 -2.19 -4.14 -10.58
C MET A 38 -1.91 -4.42 -12.06
N ALA A 39 -0.67 -4.24 -12.52
CA ALA A 39 -0.27 -4.61 -13.88
C ALA A 39 -0.46 -6.11 -14.12
N SER A 40 -0.13 -6.95 -13.13
CA SER A 40 -0.35 -8.39 -13.23
C SER A 40 -1.83 -8.76 -13.27
N ILE A 41 -2.69 -8.10 -12.48
CA ILE A 41 -4.15 -8.27 -12.54
C ILE A 41 -4.66 -7.94 -13.95
N LEU A 42 -4.28 -6.79 -14.51
CA LEU A 42 -4.69 -6.34 -15.82
C LEU A 42 -4.25 -7.31 -16.93
N TYR A 43 -2.99 -7.72 -16.90
CA TYR A 43 -2.40 -8.62 -17.91
C TYR A 43 -3.05 -10.00 -17.88
N GLU A 44 -3.20 -10.60 -16.70
CA GLU A 44 -3.77 -11.93 -16.57
C GLU A 44 -5.26 -11.94 -16.88
N THR A 45 -6.01 -10.90 -16.48
CA THR A 45 -7.43 -10.76 -16.84
C THR A 45 -7.62 -10.61 -18.34
N VAL A 46 -6.79 -9.83 -19.04
CA VAL A 46 -6.89 -9.67 -20.51
C VAL A 46 -6.55 -10.95 -21.25
N THR A 47 -5.55 -11.70 -20.76
CA THR A 47 -5.08 -12.92 -21.40
C THR A 47 -5.89 -14.17 -21.02
N GLY A 48 -6.81 -14.05 -20.04
CA GLY A 48 -7.55 -15.19 -19.48
C GLY A 48 -6.69 -16.15 -18.68
N LYS A 49 -5.50 -15.73 -18.27
CA LYS A 49 -4.58 -16.56 -17.48
C LYS A 49 -5.03 -16.59 -16.02
N GLY A 50 -5.46 -17.74 -15.56
CA GLY A 50 -5.88 -17.95 -14.16
C GLY A 50 -7.36 -17.66 -13.85
N GLU A 51 -8.18 -17.42 -14.87
CA GLU A 51 -9.64 -17.27 -14.72
C GLU A 51 -10.39 -18.39 -15.47
N GLU A 52 -11.60 -18.71 -14.99
CA GLU A 52 -12.52 -19.59 -15.72
C GLU A 52 -12.87 -18.98 -17.09
N GLU A 53 -12.95 -19.81 -18.09
CA GLU A 53 -13.25 -19.45 -19.48
C GLU A 53 -14.55 -18.62 -19.55
N GLY A 54 -14.43 -17.32 -19.87
CA GLY A 54 -15.60 -16.42 -20.06
C GLY A 54 -15.59 -15.08 -19.34
N SER A 55 -14.63 -14.79 -18.48
CA SER A 55 -14.63 -13.55 -17.66
C SER A 55 -13.94 -12.36 -18.31
N LYS A 56 -14.25 -12.05 -19.58
CA LYS A 56 -13.80 -10.79 -20.18
C LYS A 56 -14.43 -9.62 -19.46
N LYS A 57 -13.61 -8.86 -18.76
CA LYS A 57 -14.07 -7.61 -18.11
C LYS A 57 -14.37 -6.55 -19.19
N PRO A 58 -15.36 -5.67 -18.96
CA PRO A 58 -15.66 -4.57 -19.89
C PRO A 58 -14.54 -3.53 -19.88
N TRP A 59 -14.44 -2.72 -20.93
CA TRP A 59 -13.41 -1.67 -21.07
C TRP A 59 -13.31 -0.75 -19.83
N GLY A 60 -14.43 -0.45 -19.18
CA GLY A 60 -14.46 0.37 -17.97
C GLY A 60 -13.57 -0.18 -16.85
N PHE A 61 -13.52 -1.48 -16.67
CA PHE A 61 -12.62 -2.13 -15.71
C PHE A 61 -11.15 -1.78 -15.99
N TYR A 62 -10.70 -1.98 -17.22
CA TYR A 62 -9.30 -1.73 -17.58
C TYR A 62 -8.93 -0.25 -17.44
N ARG A 63 -9.84 0.66 -17.84
CA ARG A 63 -9.65 2.10 -17.67
C ARG A 63 -9.49 2.47 -16.20
N ASP A 64 -10.37 2.00 -15.33
CA ASP A 64 -10.40 2.37 -13.92
C ASP A 64 -9.21 1.74 -13.17
N MET A 65 -8.90 0.49 -13.42
CA MET A 65 -7.71 -0.18 -12.85
C MET A 65 -6.39 0.44 -13.34
N THR A 66 -6.30 0.88 -14.59
CA THR A 66 -5.12 1.60 -15.10
C THR A 66 -4.99 2.97 -14.45
N ARG A 67 -6.11 3.65 -14.15
CA ARG A 67 -6.09 4.90 -13.41
C ARG A 67 -5.54 4.69 -12.00
N GLN A 68 -6.05 3.71 -11.27
CA GLN A 68 -5.56 3.38 -9.93
C GLN A 68 -4.08 2.99 -9.96
N LEU A 69 -3.65 2.15 -10.91
CA LEU A 69 -2.23 1.81 -11.11
C LEU A 69 -1.34 3.05 -11.23
N TRP A 70 -1.78 4.05 -11.98
CA TRP A 70 -1.05 5.32 -12.13
C TRP A 70 -0.99 6.09 -10.82
N ASP A 71 -2.10 6.16 -10.09
CA ASP A 71 -2.17 6.86 -8.81
C ASP A 71 -1.21 6.22 -7.79
N GLU A 72 -1.18 4.89 -7.70
CA GLU A 72 -0.24 4.13 -6.83
C GLU A 72 1.23 4.36 -7.21
N ALA A 73 1.55 4.38 -8.50
CA ALA A 73 2.90 4.72 -8.95
C ALA A 73 3.29 6.15 -8.55
N ARG A 74 2.34 7.08 -8.61
CA ARG A 74 2.53 8.47 -8.18
C ARG A 74 2.72 8.56 -6.66
N HIS A 75 1.97 7.78 -5.85
CA HIS A 75 2.16 7.72 -4.40
C HIS A 75 3.58 7.28 -4.06
N ALA A 76 4.09 6.22 -4.70
CA ALA A 76 5.49 5.80 -4.53
C ALA A 76 6.48 6.92 -4.87
N MET A 77 6.28 7.64 -6.00
CA MET A 77 7.12 8.77 -6.38
C MET A 77 7.04 9.94 -5.37
N MET A 78 5.90 10.17 -4.73
CA MET A 78 5.79 11.17 -3.66
C MET A 78 6.67 10.81 -2.47
N GLY A 79 6.74 9.52 -2.11
CA GLY A 79 7.66 9.02 -1.09
C GLY A 79 9.13 9.25 -1.46
N GLU A 80 9.51 8.93 -2.70
CA GLU A 80 10.88 9.19 -3.23
C GLU A 80 11.27 10.67 -3.14
N VAL A 81 10.38 11.55 -3.61
CA VAL A 81 10.60 13.00 -3.58
C VAL A 81 10.72 13.49 -2.13
N GLY A 82 9.89 12.97 -1.22
CA GLY A 82 9.95 13.30 0.20
C GLY A 82 11.32 13.00 0.81
N PHE A 83 11.85 11.81 0.58
CA PHE A 83 13.19 11.44 1.03
C PHE A 83 14.30 12.28 0.37
N ALA A 84 14.21 12.49 -0.94
CA ALA A 84 15.19 13.31 -1.66
C ALA A 84 15.24 14.75 -1.12
N ARG A 85 14.09 15.36 -0.83
CA ARG A 85 13.99 16.69 -0.20
C ARG A 85 14.60 16.74 1.20
N SER A 86 14.50 15.65 1.94
CA SER A 86 15.10 15.51 3.27
C SER A 86 16.60 15.20 3.23
N GLY A 87 17.22 15.14 2.04
CA GLY A 87 18.63 14.80 1.87
C GLY A 87 18.96 13.32 2.07
N VAL A 88 17.95 12.46 2.15
CA VAL A 88 18.11 11.02 2.37
C VAL A 88 18.37 10.30 1.05
N ASN A 89 19.46 9.56 0.97
CA ASN A 89 19.70 8.61 -0.12
C ASN A 89 18.90 7.32 0.14
N TRP A 90 17.59 7.39 -0.07
CA TRP A 90 16.66 6.32 0.29
C TRP A 90 17.01 4.94 -0.31
N PRO A 91 17.51 4.81 -1.56
CA PRO A 91 17.89 3.49 -2.08
C PRO A 91 18.99 2.79 -1.29
N ALA A 92 19.83 3.55 -0.61
CA ALA A 92 20.89 3.00 0.24
C ALA A 92 20.42 2.72 1.68
N THR A 93 19.45 3.50 2.18
CA THR A 93 19.06 3.52 3.59
C THR A 93 17.74 2.81 3.84
N VAL A 94 16.74 3.07 3.00
CA VAL A 94 15.37 2.53 3.14
C VAL A 94 15.24 1.24 2.35
N ARG A 95 14.84 0.16 3.02
CA ARG A 95 14.68 -1.13 2.37
C ARG A 95 13.21 -1.44 2.12
N VAL A 96 12.87 -1.70 0.87
CA VAL A 96 11.56 -2.22 0.45
C VAL A 96 11.69 -3.72 0.21
N ASN A 97 10.84 -4.51 0.85
CA ASN A 97 10.88 -5.96 0.75
C ASN A 97 10.01 -6.46 -0.40
N SER A 98 10.65 -6.86 -1.50
CA SER A 98 9.97 -7.40 -2.69
C SER A 98 9.35 -8.79 -2.50
N THR A 99 9.68 -9.51 -1.42
CA THR A 99 9.13 -10.85 -1.14
C THR A 99 7.62 -10.81 -1.01
N TRP A 100 7.08 -9.74 -0.44
CA TRP A 100 5.65 -9.50 -0.29
C TRP A 100 4.92 -9.42 -1.64
N SER A 101 5.38 -8.53 -2.51
CA SER A 101 4.85 -8.36 -3.87
C SER A 101 4.93 -9.67 -4.67
N LYS A 102 6.07 -10.36 -4.59
CA LYS A 102 6.26 -11.66 -5.23
C LYS A 102 5.25 -12.70 -4.73
N GLY A 103 4.99 -12.76 -3.42
CA GLY A 103 3.98 -13.64 -2.82
C GLY A 103 2.58 -13.37 -3.36
N LEU A 104 2.14 -12.12 -3.35
CA LEU A 104 0.86 -11.70 -3.91
C LEU A 104 0.69 -12.16 -5.36
N ASN A 105 1.71 -11.95 -6.20
CA ASN A 105 1.66 -12.26 -7.63
C ASN A 105 1.76 -13.76 -7.96
N GLN A 106 2.36 -14.56 -7.08
CA GLN A 106 2.54 -16.00 -7.30
C GLN A 106 1.47 -16.86 -6.64
N GLN A 107 0.90 -16.44 -5.52
CA GLN A 107 0.00 -17.26 -4.70
C GLN A 107 -1.47 -16.98 -4.92
N LEU A 108 -1.78 -15.80 -5.44
CA LEU A 108 -3.16 -15.35 -5.62
C LEU A 108 -3.53 -15.26 -7.09
N THR A 109 -4.78 -15.62 -7.41
CA THR A 109 -5.39 -15.35 -8.70
C THR A 109 -5.65 -13.85 -8.90
N PRO A 110 -5.90 -13.37 -10.13
CA PRO A 110 -6.25 -11.95 -10.36
C PRO A 110 -7.42 -11.48 -9.49
N ARG A 111 -8.45 -12.31 -9.32
CA ARG A 111 -9.60 -12.00 -8.47
C ARG A 111 -9.21 -11.90 -6.99
N GLU A 112 -8.39 -12.81 -6.48
CA GLU A 112 -7.91 -12.76 -5.10
C GLU A 112 -7.01 -11.55 -4.86
N ARG A 113 -6.14 -11.17 -5.82
CA ARG A 113 -5.34 -9.93 -5.73
C ARG A 113 -6.21 -8.68 -5.71
N HIS A 114 -7.24 -8.63 -6.53
CA HIS A 114 -8.20 -7.51 -6.51
C HIS A 114 -8.98 -7.46 -5.18
N ALA A 115 -9.29 -8.63 -4.61
CA ALA A 115 -9.90 -8.71 -3.28
C ALA A 115 -8.99 -8.15 -2.19
N VAL A 116 -7.71 -8.50 -2.20
CA VAL A 116 -6.70 -7.96 -1.27
C VAL A 116 -6.54 -6.46 -1.44
N LEU A 117 -6.43 -5.98 -2.67
CA LEU A 117 -6.33 -4.55 -2.98
C LEU A 117 -7.50 -3.78 -2.37
N TRP A 118 -8.73 -4.13 -2.72
CA TRP A 118 -9.91 -3.47 -2.17
C TRP A 118 -10.03 -3.58 -0.65
N PHE A 119 -9.69 -4.73 -0.07
CA PHE A 119 -9.73 -4.95 1.37
C PHE A 119 -8.79 -3.99 2.12
N ILE A 120 -7.58 -3.77 1.59
CA ILE A 120 -6.61 -2.82 2.13
C ILE A 120 -7.14 -1.39 2.00
N GLU A 121 -7.56 -0.98 0.80
CA GLU A 121 -8.08 0.37 0.53
C GLU A 121 -9.28 0.72 1.41
N GLN A 122 -10.23 -0.21 1.54
CA GLN A 122 -11.39 -0.02 2.40
C GLN A 122 -10.99 0.07 3.89
N GLY A 123 -10.01 -0.69 4.33
CA GLY A 123 -9.49 -0.65 5.69
C GLY A 123 -8.79 0.67 6.02
N LEU A 124 -8.07 1.25 5.06
CA LEU A 124 -7.35 2.51 5.21
C LEU A 124 -8.28 3.73 5.34
N MET A 125 -9.55 3.63 4.96
CA MET A 125 -10.53 4.72 5.08
C MET A 125 -10.98 5.00 6.52
N SER A 126 -10.57 4.21 7.51
CA SER A 126 -10.91 4.42 8.91
C SER A 126 -10.26 5.68 9.51
N LYS A 127 -10.78 6.14 10.66
CA LYS A 127 -10.22 7.31 11.37
C LYS A 127 -8.76 7.14 11.79
N THR A 128 -8.29 5.92 11.94
CA THR A 128 -6.91 5.57 12.30
C THR A 128 -6.01 5.37 11.07
N GLY A 129 -6.55 5.52 9.87
CA GLY A 129 -5.85 5.41 8.60
C GLY A 129 -5.54 6.75 7.97
N LYS A 130 -6.07 7.00 6.76
CA LYS A 130 -5.76 8.19 5.95
C LYS A 130 -6.02 9.52 6.64
N ARG A 131 -7.07 9.63 7.44
CA ARG A 131 -7.34 10.84 8.22
C ARG A 131 -6.26 11.12 9.25
N PHE A 132 -5.79 10.11 9.97
CA PHE A 132 -4.71 10.25 10.94
C PHE A 132 -3.40 10.70 10.24
N GLU A 133 -3.08 10.10 9.10
CA GLU A 133 -1.92 10.46 8.30
C GLU A 133 -2.00 11.91 7.81
N TRP A 134 -3.16 12.35 7.36
CA TRP A 134 -3.40 13.73 6.95
C TRP A 134 -3.26 14.72 8.12
N GLU A 135 -3.87 14.43 9.26
CA GLU A 135 -3.74 15.24 10.48
C GLU A 135 -2.26 15.35 10.90
N LEU A 136 -1.52 14.26 10.86
CA LEU A 136 -0.09 14.24 11.17
C LEU A 136 0.73 15.08 10.18
N GLY A 137 0.45 14.98 8.89
CA GLY A 137 1.07 15.80 7.85
C GLY A 137 0.84 17.29 8.09
N THR A 138 -0.39 17.68 8.38
CA THR A 138 -0.78 19.07 8.69
C THR A 138 -0.10 19.57 9.96
N ASP A 139 -0.14 18.79 11.05
CA ASP A 139 0.45 19.15 12.34
C ASP A 139 1.99 19.23 12.31
N SER A 140 2.62 18.57 11.34
CA SER A 140 4.08 18.58 11.18
C SER A 140 4.64 19.95 10.80
N GLY A 141 3.81 20.80 10.15
CA GLY A 141 4.21 22.08 9.56
C GLY A 141 5.03 21.94 8.28
N ASP A 142 5.23 20.71 7.76
CA ASP A 142 5.84 20.48 6.45
C ASP A 142 4.78 20.51 5.34
N VAL A 143 4.76 21.61 4.58
CA VAL A 143 3.78 21.84 3.50
C VAL A 143 3.79 20.69 2.46
N PHE A 144 4.93 20.08 2.21
CA PHE A 144 5.00 18.97 1.28
C PHE A 144 4.35 17.71 1.84
N SER A 145 4.57 17.41 3.12
CA SER A 145 3.91 16.29 3.81
C SER A 145 2.39 16.45 3.82
N GLU A 146 1.88 17.64 4.15
CA GLU A 146 0.45 17.96 4.08
C GLU A 146 -0.10 17.70 2.67
N LEU A 147 0.57 18.24 1.66
CA LEU A 147 0.14 18.14 0.26
C LEU A 147 0.08 16.69 -0.24
N ILE A 148 1.09 15.87 0.04
CA ILE A 148 1.09 14.47 -0.42
C ILE A 148 0.01 13.64 0.28
N GLN A 149 -0.29 13.91 1.55
CA GLN A 149 -1.37 13.21 2.25
C GLN A 149 -2.76 13.63 1.74
N ASP A 150 -2.92 14.88 1.34
CA ASP A 150 -4.16 15.40 0.75
C ASP A 150 -4.46 14.72 -0.60
N PHE A 151 -3.44 14.62 -1.47
CA PHE A 151 -3.54 13.90 -2.75
C PHE A 151 -3.81 12.41 -2.56
N ASP A 152 -3.04 11.76 -1.71
CA ASP A 152 -3.16 10.36 -1.42
C ASP A 152 -4.56 10.02 -0.90
N TRP A 153 -5.07 10.73 0.09
CA TRP A 153 -6.41 10.50 0.62
C TRP A 153 -7.51 10.69 -0.43
N ALA A 154 -7.38 11.69 -1.30
CA ALA A 154 -8.35 11.91 -2.37
C ALA A 154 -8.36 10.74 -3.38
N ASP A 155 -7.19 10.22 -3.74
CA ASP A 155 -7.06 9.07 -4.64
C ASP A 155 -7.63 7.80 -3.99
N GLU A 156 -7.39 7.55 -2.70
CA GLU A 156 -7.90 6.39 -1.97
C GLU A 156 -9.43 6.34 -1.91
N VAL A 157 -10.09 7.49 -1.86
CA VAL A 157 -11.57 7.56 -1.99
C VAL A 157 -12.02 7.03 -3.35
N LEU A 158 -11.27 7.35 -4.41
CA LEU A 158 -11.52 6.82 -5.76
C LEU A 158 -11.22 5.32 -5.83
N HIS A 159 -10.11 4.86 -5.26
CA HIS A 159 -9.72 3.45 -5.25
C HIS A 159 -10.77 2.58 -4.56
N ALA A 160 -11.24 2.99 -3.39
CA ALA A 160 -12.33 2.29 -2.70
C ALA A 160 -13.62 2.21 -3.54
N ARG A 161 -13.91 3.25 -4.36
CA ARG A 161 -15.04 3.25 -5.31
C ARG A 161 -14.80 2.29 -6.47
N ILE A 162 -13.60 2.27 -7.05
CA ILE A 162 -13.20 1.34 -8.12
C ILE A 162 -13.40 -0.10 -7.66
N GLY A 163 -12.92 -0.43 -6.46
CA GLY A 163 -13.10 -1.76 -5.90
C GLY A 163 -14.57 -2.11 -5.65
N ARG A 164 -15.40 -1.16 -5.21
CA ARG A 164 -16.85 -1.39 -5.10
C ARG A 164 -17.50 -1.69 -6.46
N GLU A 165 -17.08 -0.98 -7.52
CA GLU A 165 -17.63 -1.17 -8.85
C GLU A 165 -17.25 -2.50 -9.50
N TRP A 166 -16.01 -2.96 -9.31
CA TRP A 166 -15.45 -4.06 -10.09
C TRP A 166 -15.16 -5.33 -9.31
N TYR A 167 -15.29 -5.28 -7.98
CA TYR A 167 -15.08 -6.41 -7.10
C TYR A 167 -16.29 -6.69 -6.20
N VAL A 168 -16.72 -5.69 -5.39
CA VAL A 168 -17.80 -5.91 -4.38
C VAL A 168 -19.12 -6.31 -5.02
N LYS A 169 -19.43 -5.81 -6.21
CA LYS A 169 -20.67 -6.16 -6.93
C LYS A 169 -20.81 -7.64 -7.27
N ASP A 170 -19.73 -8.40 -7.24
CA ASP A 170 -19.77 -9.84 -7.46
C ASP A 170 -20.21 -10.63 -6.21
N PHE A 171 -20.50 -9.96 -5.11
CA PHE A 171 -20.92 -10.55 -3.84
C PHE A 171 -22.32 -10.09 -3.45
N GLU A 172 -23.03 -10.92 -2.66
CA GLU A 172 -24.36 -10.59 -2.16
C GLU A 172 -24.33 -9.40 -1.19
N THR A 173 -23.26 -9.27 -0.38
CA THR A 173 -23.08 -8.19 0.59
C THR A 173 -21.64 -7.68 0.61
N THR A 174 -21.46 -6.46 1.09
CA THR A 174 -20.13 -5.88 1.30
C THR A 174 -19.32 -6.66 2.35
N GLU A 175 -20.01 -7.19 3.36
CA GLU A 175 -19.42 -8.01 4.41
C GLU A 175 -18.84 -9.30 3.83
N ALA A 176 -19.55 -10.00 2.95
CA ALA A 176 -19.05 -11.20 2.27
C ALA A 176 -17.83 -10.89 1.40
N ALA A 177 -17.82 -9.75 0.72
CA ALA A 177 -16.64 -9.29 -0.02
C ALA A 177 -15.44 -9.01 0.90
N ALA A 178 -15.67 -8.39 2.06
CA ALA A 178 -14.65 -8.12 3.04
C ALA A 178 -14.09 -9.41 3.68
N GLU A 179 -14.94 -10.37 4.00
CA GLU A 179 -14.53 -11.68 4.52
C GLU A 179 -13.65 -12.44 3.51
N TYR A 180 -14.03 -12.42 2.23
CA TYR A 180 -13.24 -13.03 1.17
C TYR A 180 -11.87 -12.33 1.01
N GLY A 181 -11.84 -10.99 1.00
CA GLY A 181 -10.60 -10.21 0.93
C GLY A 181 -9.68 -10.48 2.12
N ASN A 182 -10.25 -10.56 3.33
CA ASN A 182 -9.50 -10.91 4.55
C ASN A 182 -8.93 -12.34 4.47
N ALA A 183 -9.68 -13.30 3.94
CA ALA A 183 -9.18 -14.66 3.75
C ALA A 183 -8.01 -14.72 2.77
N CYS A 184 -8.08 -13.96 1.66
CA CYS A 184 -6.99 -13.84 0.69
C CYS A 184 -5.75 -13.17 1.32
N TRP A 185 -5.95 -12.10 2.10
CA TRP A 185 -4.89 -11.42 2.84
C TRP A 185 -4.18 -12.36 3.82
N ASN A 186 -4.95 -13.09 4.62
CA ASN A 186 -4.40 -14.04 5.60
C ASN A 186 -3.61 -15.18 4.96
N LYS A 187 -4.00 -15.62 3.76
CA LYS A 187 -3.23 -16.61 2.99
C LYS A 187 -1.81 -16.13 2.70
N VAL A 188 -1.66 -14.88 2.28
CA VAL A 188 -0.35 -14.28 1.99
C VAL A 188 0.45 -14.00 3.26
N VAL A 189 -0.20 -13.49 4.32
CA VAL A 189 0.44 -13.23 5.61
C VAL A 189 1.00 -14.52 6.21
N SER A 190 0.22 -15.61 6.19
CA SER A 190 0.66 -16.90 6.73
C SER A 190 1.88 -17.47 5.99
N GLU A 191 1.91 -17.31 4.67
CA GLU A 191 3.05 -17.76 3.87
C GLU A 191 4.30 -16.88 4.10
N TRP A 192 4.10 -15.57 4.24
CA TRP A 192 5.18 -14.64 4.55
C TRP A 192 5.82 -14.91 5.92
N GLU A 193 5.03 -15.27 6.93
CA GLU A 193 5.55 -15.66 8.25
C GLU A 193 6.42 -16.92 8.16
N LYS A 194 6.02 -17.93 7.37
CA LYS A 194 6.87 -19.10 7.12
C LYS A 194 8.19 -18.73 6.47
N TRP A 195 8.17 -17.88 5.44
CA TRP A 195 9.41 -17.42 4.79
C TRP A 195 10.33 -16.68 5.74
N LYS A 196 9.77 -15.92 6.66
CA LYS A 196 10.53 -15.25 7.72
C LYS A 196 11.17 -16.25 8.67
N GLU A 197 10.43 -17.26 9.12
CA GLU A 197 10.94 -18.34 9.98
C GLU A 197 12.05 -19.15 9.29
N GLU A 198 11.94 -19.38 8.00
CA GLU A 198 12.91 -20.07 7.16
C GLU A 198 14.12 -19.20 6.75
N GLY A 199 14.14 -17.94 7.12
CA GLY A 199 15.19 -16.98 6.74
C GLY A 199 15.20 -16.58 5.27
N LEU A 200 14.10 -16.79 4.55
CA LEU A 200 13.97 -16.48 3.13
C LEU A 200 13.58 -15.02 2.88
N THR A 201 13.23 -14.29 3.92
CA THR A 201 12.94 -12.86 3.84
C THR A 201 13.65 -12.12 4.96
N GLU A 202 14.41 -11.09 4.60
CA GLU A 202 15.06 -10.23 5.57
C GLU A 202 14.05 -9.31 6.23
N HIS A 203 14.27 -9.04 7.51
CA HIS A 203 13.48 -8.12 8.29
C HIS A 203 14.40 -7.23 9.12
N HIS A 204 14.58 -5.99 8.71
CA HIS A 204 15.38 -5.00 9.40
C HIS A 204 14.54 -3.80 9.80
N ASN A 205 14.59 -3.44 11.08
CA ASN A 205 13.97 -2.21 11.56
C ASN A 205 14.95 -1.04 11.35
N TRP A 206 14.85 -0.38 10.21
CA TRP A 206 15.76 0.69 9.76
C TRP A 206 15.36 2.08 10.26
N TRP A 207 14.13 2.29 10.70
CA TRP A 207 13.64 3.62 11.04
C TRP A 207 14.41 4.29 12.20
N PRO A 208 14.92 3.59 13.24
CA PRO A 208 15.66 4.26 14.31
C PRO A 208 16.98 4.86 13.81
N ASP A 209 17.61 4.25 12.82
CA ASP A 209 18.85 4.77 12.21
C ASP A 209 18.53 6.01 11.38
N LEU A 210 17.52 5.94 10.53
CA LEU A 210 17.07 7.06 9.71
C LEU A 210 16.58 8.25 10.57
N TYR A 211 15.83 7.98 11.65
CA TYR A 211 15.40 9.01 12.60
C TYR A 211 16.59 9.79 13.16
N ARG A 212 17.65 9.09 13.55
CA ARG A 212 18.87 9.74 14.06
C ARG A 212 19.57 10.59 13.01
N GLU A 213 19.54 10.17 11.76
CA GLU A 213 20.14 10.89 10.65
C GLU A 213 19.35 12.16 10.27
N VAL A 214 18.02 12.05 10.21
CA VAL A 214 17.14 13.12 9.69
C VAL A 214 16.69 14.10 10.77
N CYS A 215 16.38 13.63 11.98
CA CYS A 215 15.71 14.45 13.01
C CYS A 215 16.63 14.93 14.13
N LYS A 216 17.87 14.46 14.22
CA LYS A 216 18.83 14.88 15.26
C LYS A 216 19.96 15.79 14.74
N ASN A 217 19.90 16.19 13.49
CA ASN A 217 20.72 17.25 12.92
C ASN A 217 19.89 18.55 12.91
#